data_2c2d710884b8fc63ff65f4c4d5166f8a
#
_entry.id   2c2d710884b8fc63ff65f4c4d5166f8a
#
_cell.length_a   1.000
_cell.length_b   1.000
_cell.length_c   1.000
_cell.angle_alpha   90.00
_cell.angle_beta   90.00
_cell.angle_gamma   90.00
#
_symmetry.space_group_name_H-M   'P 1'
#
loop_
_entity.id
_entity.type
_entity.pdbx_description
1 polymer ?
#
loop_
_entity_poly.entity_id
_entity_poly.type
_entity_poly.pdbx_seq_one_letter_code
_entity_poly.pdbx_strand_id
1 'polypeptide(L)'
;LFKTQNPRIQEQYILGMKAVMIATMNAFEGRINTPLEKQLADEIVASRYDDETKYVRAGEIAGLLEREDLGFPEDWIQSSTSHFLIPTAEVPLTNIVRESIIEPGELPKRFTAHTPCFRSEAGSAGRDTKGMIRLHQFNKVEMVSVVANEEEGLAELERMTECTEAILKKLDLPFRRMLLCAGDMGAGARKTYDLEVWLPSQDTYREISSCSYCGDYQARRMNARYRPEAGAKPEFVHTLNGSGLAVGRTLVAILENYQNEDGSITVPEALRNYMGGLEVISA
;
A
#
# COMPACT_ATOMS: atom_id res chain seq x y z
N LEU A 1 9.71 8.31 7.43
CA LEU A 1 10.28 7.74 8.66
C LEU A 1 11.81 7.82 8.71
N PHE A 2 12.53 7.88 7.60
CA PHE A 2 13.97 7.97 7.57
C PHE A 2 14.42 9.22 6.80
N LYS A 3 14.49 10.37 7.48
CA LYS A 3 15.06 11.58 6.89
C LYS A 3 16.59 11.58 6.88
N THR A 4 17.21 10.66 7.61
CA THR A 4 18.67 10.58 7.70
C THR A 4 19.20 9.37 6.96
N GLN A 5 20.29 9.56 6.21
CA GLN A 5 21.04 8.47 5.58
C GLN A 5 22.14 7.90 6.50
N ASN A 6 22.22 8.37 7.75
CA ASN A 6 23.23 7.88 8.69
C ASN A 6 22.78 6.52 9.28
N PRO A 7 23.50 5.42 9.02
CA PRO A 7 23.11 4.08 9.48
C PRO A 7 22.99 3.97 11.00
N ARG A 8 23.84 4.66 11.77
CA ARG A 8 23.77 4.66 13.24
C ARG A 8 22.49 5.30 13.77
N ILE A 9 22.04 6.39 13.16
CA ILE A 9 20.80 7.06 13.57
C ILE A 9 19.58 6.19 13.16
N GLN A 10 19.65 5.52 12.01
CA GLN A 10 18.60 4.58 11.59
C GLN A 10 18.47 3.39 12.55
N GLU A 11 19.62 2.85 13.00
CA GLU A 11 19.66 1.74 13.94
C GLU A 11 19.12 2.15 15.32
N GLN A 12 19.53 3.31 15.84
CA GLN A 12 19.01 3.86 17.09
C GLN A 12 17.51 4.16 17.02
N TYR A 13 17.02 4.63 15.87
CA TYR A 13 15.59 4.86 15.65
C TYR A 13 14.78 3.58 15.67
N ILE A 14 15.28 2.50 15.03
CA ILE A 14 14.65 1.18 15.05
C ILE A 14 14.63 0.60 16.46
N LEU A 15 15.73 0.72 17.20
CA LEU A 15 15.82 0.30 18.59
C LEU A 15 14.85 1.08 19.48
N GLY A 16 14.76 2.39 19.29
CA GLY A 16 13.82 3.26 20.00
C GLY A 16 12.37 2.88 19.74
N MET A 17 11.98 2.60 18.49
CA MET A 17 10.64 2.13 18.17
C MET A 17 10.32 0.78 18.83
N LYS A 18 11.27 -0.16 18.85
CA LYS A 18 11.11 -1.45 19.54
C LYS A 18 10.92 -1.26 21.04
N ALA A 19 11.71 -0.41 21.66
CA ALA A 19 11.62 -0.11 23.09
C ALA A 19 10.28 0.54 23.46
N VAL A 20 9.80 1.51 22.67
CA VAL A 20 8.47 2.12 22.81
C VAL A 20 7.38 1.07 22.71
N MET A 21 7.45 0.16 21.75
CA MET A 21 6.44 -0.89 21.56
C MET A 21 6.42 -1.88 22.74
N ILE A 22 7.60 -2.27 23.24
CA ILE A 22 7.73 -3.17 24.39
C ILE A 22 7.24 -2.49 25.68
N ALA A 23 7.63 -1.25 25.92
CA ALA A 23 7.18 -0.47 27.10
C ALA A 23 5.65 -0.27 27.06
N THR A 24 5.07 0.00 25.91
CA THR A 24 3.62 0.15 25.73
C THR A 24 2.89 -1.18 25.98
N MET A 25 3.43 -2.30 25.48
CA MET A 25 2.87 -3.63 25.73
C MET A 25 2.97 -4.02 27.21
N ASN A 26 4.11 -3.79 27.84
CA ASN A 26 4.31 -4.07 29.28
C ASN A 26 3.42 -3.19 30.17
N ALA A 27 3.21 -1.93 29.80
CA ALA A 27 2.27 -1.04 30.48
C ALA A 27 0.82 -1.51 30.37
N PHE A 28 0.43 -1.97 29.18
CA PHE A 28 -0.92 -2.49 28.91
C PHE A 28 -1.19 -3.81 29.67
N GLU A 29 -0.17 -4.65 29.83
CA GLU A 29 -0.26 -5.93 30.55
C GLU A 29 0.02 -5.81 32.06
N GLY A 30 0.27 -4.61 32.57
CA GLY A 30 0.56 -4.40 34.02
C GLY A 30 1.91 -4.96 34.48
N ARG A 31 2.85 -5.21 33.54
CA ARG A 31 4.15 -5.85 33.80
C ARG A 31 5.32 -4.87 33.92
N ILE A 32 5.10 -3.63 34.29
CA ILE A 32 6.19 -2.67 34.51
C ILE A 32 6.89 -3.02 35.83
N ASN A 33 8.05 -3.65 35.74
CA ASN A 33 8.74 -4.22 36.91
C ASN A 33 10.05 -3.47 37.29
N THR A 34 10.56 -2.56 36.45
CA THR A 34 11.80 -1.84 36.76
C THR A 34 11.63 -0.32 36.77
N PRO A 35 12.43 0.43 37.57
CA PRO A 35 12.43 1.90 37.56
C PRO A 35 12.71 2.49 36.17
N LEU A 36 13.52 1.80 35.37
CA LEU A 36 13.94 2.25 34.04
C LEU A 36 12.80 2.10 33.02
N GLU A 37 12.04 1.01 33.06
CA GLU A 37 10.83 0.82 32.23
C GLU A 37 9.77 1.87 32.58
N LYS A 38 9.62 2.20 33.86
CA LYS A 38 8.72 3.25 34.31
C LYS A 38 9.17 4.62 33.80
N GLN A 39 10.47 4.93 33.88
CA GLN A 39 11.02 6.18 33.35
C GLN A 39 10.82 6.27 31.84
N LEU A 40 11.05 5.19 31.09
CA LEU A 40 10.83 5.13 29.65
C LEU A 40 9.34 5.31 29.30
N ALA A 41 8.44 4.67 30.05
CA ALA A 41 7.01 4.83 29.86
C ALA A 41 6.56 6.28 30.17
N ASP A 42 7.07 6.88 31.25
CA ASP A 42 6.75 8.25 31.64
C ASP A 42 7.28 9.28 30.59
N GLU A 43 8.48 9.07 30.07
CA GLU A 43 9.04 9.90 28.99
C GLU A 43 8.28 9.77 27.66
N ILE A 44 7.79 8.55 27.33
CA ILE A 44 6.96 8.32 26.16
C ILE A 44 5.61 9.00 26.30
N VAL A 45 4.94 8.88 27.47
CA VAL A 45 3.63 9.48 27.75
C VAL A 45 3.72 11.01 27.83
N ALA A 46 4.80 11.56 28.40
CA ALA A 46 5.04 13.00 28.48
C ALA A 46 5.38 13.64 27.13
N SER A 47 5.76 12.84 26.13
CA SER A 47 6.18 13.33 24.82
C SER A 47 5.00 13.47 23.88
N ARG A 48 4.62 14.69 23.52
CA ARG A 48 3.75 14.97 22.38
C ARG A 48 4.52 14.69 21.06
N TYR A 49 3.93 13.97 20.18
CA TYR A 49 4.34 13.14 19.04
C TYR A 49 5.23 13.73 17.93
N ASP A 50 6.00 14.81 18.09
CA ASP A 50 6.59 15.49 16.92
C ASP A 50 8.12 15.65 16.88
N ASP A 51 8.88 14.88 17.65
CA ASP A 51 10.32 15.14 17.71
C ASP A 51 11.18 13.90 17.42
N GLU A 52 11.93 13.97 16.31
CA GLU A 52 12.90 12.97 15.85
C GLU A 52 13.95 12.64 16.95
N THR A 53 14.24 13.63 17.80
CA THR A 53 15.15 13.54 18.94
C THR A 53 14.68 12.55 20.02
N LYS A 54 13.38 12.30 20.14
CA LYS A 54 12.81 11.42 21.17
C LYS A 54 13.03 9.95 20.87
N TYR A 55 12.93 9.57 19.59
CA TYR A 55 13.18 8.19 19.17
C TYR A 55 14.67 7.84 19.22
N VAL A 56 15.55 8.83 18.97
CA VAL A 56 17.00 8.65 19.14
C VAL A 56 17.31 8.44 20.62
N ARG A 57 16.70 9.23 21.53
CA ARG A 57 16.89 9.12 22.97
C ARG A 57 16.29 7.82 23.55
N ALA A 58 15.12 7.40 23.05
CA ALA A 58 14.54 6.10 23.38
C ALA A 58 15.43 4.95 22.86
N GLY A 59 16.11 5.12 21.72
CA GLY A 59 17.10 4.18 21.19
C GLY A 59 18.38 4.11 22.02
N GLU A 60 18.84 5.24 22.55
CA GLU A 60 19.99 5.29 23.47
C GLU A 60 19.67 4.58 24.79
N ILE A 61 18.47 4.79 25.34
CA ILE A 61 18.00 4.10 26.55
C ILE A 61 17.81 2.60 26.28
N ALA A 62 17.26 2.22 25.11
CA ALA A 62 17.14 0.83 24.71
C ALA A 62 18.49 0.14 24.52
N GLY A 63 19.50 0.84 23.97
CA GLY A 63 20.88 0.36 23.88
C GLY A 63 21.57 0.16 25.25
N LEU A 64 21.10 0.87 26.28
CA LEU A 64 21.51 0.63 27.68
C LEU A 64 20.80 -0.59 28.28
N LEU A 65 19.60 -0.94 27.78
CA LEU A 65 18.81 -2.11 28.17
C LEU A 65 19.30 -3.42 27.50
N GLU A 66 20.05 -3.33 26.40
CA GLU A 66 20.70 -4.49 25.73
C GLU A 66 21.97 -4.98 26.44
N ARG A 67 22.34 -4.38 27.57
CA ARG A 67 23.44 -4.91 28.38
C ARG A 67 23.01 -6.20 29.06
N GLU A 68 23.89 -7.20 29.05
CA GLU A 68 23.71 -8.61 29.48
C GLU A 68 23.09 -8.82 30.86
N ASP A 69 22.95 -7.79 31.67
CA ASP A 69 22.45 -7.81 33.04
C ASP A 69 20.92 -7.60 33.17
N LEU A 70 20.19 -7.35 32.07
CA LEU A 70 18.74 -7.11 32.09
C LEU A 70 17.86 -8.30 31.71
N GLY A 71 18.46 -9.44 31.44
CA GLY A 71 17.74 -10.73 31.39
C GLY A 71 16.70 -10.89 30.29
N PHE A 72 16.84 -10.17 29.18
CA PHE A 72 16.05 -10.48 28.00
C PHE A 72 16.52 -11.80 27.40
N PRO A 73 15.66 -12.79 27.18
CA PRO A 73 16.05 -14.03 26.52
C PRO A 73 16.62 -13.72 25.12
N GLU A 74 17.82 -14.22 24.80
CA GLU A 74 18.47 -14.07 23.48
C GLU A 74 17.55 -14.55 22.34
N ASP A 75 16.67 -15.50 22.61
CA ASP A 75 15.69 -16.04 21.67
C ASP A 75 14.58 -15.02 21.31
N TRP A 76 14.30 -14.03 22.15
CA TRP A 76 13.38 -12.93 21.83
C TRP A 76 13.91 -12.02 20.72
N ILE A 77 15.23 -11.82 20.65
CA ILE A 77 15.88 -10.99 19.63
C ILE A 77 16.08 -11.80 18.35
N GLN A 78 16.36 -13.11 18.45
CA GLN A 78 16.62 -13.98 17.32
C GLN A 78 15.37 -14.57 16.67
N SER A 79 14.23 -14.66 17.37
CA SER A 79 12.99 -15.23 16.84
C SER A 79 12.01 -14.21 16.22
N SER A 80 12.33 -12.90 16.26
CA SER A 80 11.43 -11.91 15.68
C SER A 80 11.51 -11.94 14.16
N THR A 81 10.64 -12.72 13.54
CA THR A 81 10.34 -12.57 12.11
C THR A 81 9.84 -11.14 11.89
N SER A 82 10.62 -10.32 11.21
CA SER A 82 10.20 -8.96 10.89
C SER A 82 8.97 -9.01 10.00
N HIS A 83 7.88 -8.39 10.44
CA HIS A 83 6.67 -8.22 9.65
C HIS A 83 6.64 -6.79 9.12
N PHE A 84 6.30 -6.66 7.83
CA PHE A 84 6.17 -5.36 7.18
C PHE A 84 4.70 -5.12 6.86
N LEU A 85 4.23 -3.90 7.12
CA LEU A 85 2.93 -3.46 6.64
C LEU A 85 2.96 -3.38 5.11
N ILE A 86 1.95 -3.91 4.45
CA ILE A 86 1.91 -4.01 3.00
C ILE A 86 1.76 -2.63 2.34
N PRO A 87 2.57 -2.30 1.32
CA PRO A 87 2.39 -1.07 0.54
C PRO A 87 1.27 -1.17 -0.49
N THR A 88 0.82 -2.40 -0.77
CA THR A 88 -0.23 -2.76 -1.73
C THR A 88 -0.65 -4.21 -1.50
N ALA A 89 -1.89 -4.57 -1.82
CA ALA A 89 -2.34 -5.95 -1.81
C ALA A 89 -1.79 -6.78 -2.99
N GLU A 90 -1.13 -6.17 -3.96
CA GLU A 90 -0.48 -6.88 -5.07
C GLU A 90 0.42 -8.02 -4.57
N VAL A 91 1.30 -7.72 -3.62
CA VAL A 91 2.27 -8.69 -3.12
C VAL A 91 1.61 -9.94 -2.53
N PRO A 92 0.70 -9.85 -1.55
CA PRO A 92 0.04 -11.03 -1.01
C PRO A 92 -0.85 -11.73 -2.05
N LEU A 93 -1.60 -11.00 -2.90
CA LEU A 93 -2.47 -11.61 -3.90
C LEU A 93 -1.68 -12.38 -4.97
N THR A 94 -0.58 -11.80 -5.46
CA THR A 94 0.29 -12.46 -6.44
C THR A 94 0.93 -13.71 -5.85
N ASN A 95 1.30 -13.69 -4.57
CA ASN A 95 1.92 -14.83 -3.90
C ASN A 95 0.95 -15.99 -3.58
N ILE A 96 -0.35 -15.86 -3.81
CA ILE A 96 -1.31 -16.98 -3.68
C ILE A 96 -0.90 -18.16 -4.58
N VAL A 97 -0.28 -17.88 -5.72
CA VAL A 97 0.17 -18.92 -6.66
C VAL A 97 1.68 -19.21 -6.57
N ARG A 98 2.35 -18.71 -5.52
CA ARG A 98 3.77 -18.95 -5.30
C ARG A 98 4.06 -20.45 -5.16
N GLU A 99 5.17 -20.90 -5.80
CA GLU A 99 5.66 -22.27 -5.76
C GLU A 99 4.62 -23.33 -6.19
N SER A 100 3.64 -22.90 -7.02
CA SER A 100 2.59 -23.78 -7.51
C SER A 100 2.75 -24.08 -9.00
N ILE A 101 2.17 -25.22 -9.40
CA ILE A 101 1.93 -25.56 -10.79
C ILE A 101 0.41 -25.62 -10.97
N ILE A 102 -0.10 -24.69 -11.76
CA ILE A 102 -1.53 -24.56 -12.04
C ILE A 102 -1.91 -25.57 -13.12
N GLU A 103 -2.97 -26.35 -12.92
CA GLU A 103 -3.39 -27.38 -13.84
C GLU A 103 -4.14 -26.79 -15.06
N PRO A 104 -4.20 -27.56 -16.18
CA PRO A 104 -4.91 -27.11 -17.39
C PRO A 104 -6.35 -26.69 -17.10
N GLY A 105 -6.77 -25.57 -17.67
CA GLY A 105 -8.15 -25.05 -17.53
C GLY A 105 -8.40 -24.24 -16.24
N GLU A 106 -7.45 -24.12 -15.34
CA GLU A 106 -7.59 -23.28 -14.14
C GLU A 106 -7.21 -21.81 -14.33
N LEU A 107 -6.62 -21.44 -15.46
CA LEU A 107 -6.35 -20.07 -15.86
C LEU A 107 -7.50 -19.50 -16.70
N PRO A 108 -7.75 -18.20 -16.68
CA PRO A 108 -7.09 -17.18 -15.85
C PRO A 108 -7.57 -17.21 -14.39
N LYS A 109 -6.66 -16.96 -13.44
CA LYS A 109 -7.03 -16.69 -12.04
C LYS A 109 -7.09 -15.18 -11.83
N ARG A 110 -8.16 -14.71 -11.18
CA ARG A 110 -8.38 -13.29 -10.89
C ARG A 110 -8.66 -13.10 -9.42
N PHE A 111 -7.91 -12.22 -8.80
CA PHE A 111 -8.02 -11.89 -7.38
C PHE A 111 -8.30 -10.40 -7.20
N THR A 112 -9.01 -10.06 -6.15
CA THR A 112 -9.20 -8.68 -5.72
C THR A 112 -9.23 -8.60 -4.20
N ALA A 113 -8.70 -7.50 -3.66
CA ALA A 113 -8.79 -7.21 -2.25
C ALA A 113 -8.86 -5.70 -2.01
N HIS A 114 -9.69 -5.30 -1.05
CA HIS A 114 -9.71 -3.96 -0.47
C HIS A 114 -8.91 -4.00 0.83
N THR A 115 -7.79 -3.28 0.87
CA THR A 115 -6.90 -3.26 2.04
C THR A 115 -6.42 -1.86 2.38
N PRO A 116 -6.07 -1.59 3.66
CA PRO A 116 -5.16 -0.51 3.96
C PRO A 116 -3.79 -0.80 3.33
N CYS A 117 -3.15 0.26 2.84
CA CYS A 117 -1.81 0.24 2.26
C CYS A 117 -0.95 1.26 3.00
N PHE A 118 0.35 0.95 3.17
CA PHE A 118 1.25 1.75 3.99
C PHE A 118 2.51 2.10 3.19
N ARG A 119 2.83 3.39 3.12
CA ARG A 119 4.00 3.88 2.39
C ARG A 119 4.73 4.94 3.18
N SER A 120 6.07 4.91 3.16
CA SER A 120 6.90 5.91 3.84
C SER A 120 6.85 7.29 3.19
N GLU A 121 6.48 7.37 1.90
CA GLU A 121 6.43 8.61 1.10
C GLU A 121 7.73 9.43 1.15
N ALA A 122 8.88 8.76 1.33
CA ALA A 122 10.18 9.38 1.61
C ALA A 122 10.71 10.29 0.47
N GLY A 123 10.22 10.12 -0.75
CA GLY A 123 10.64 10.91 -1.92
C GLY A 123 9.73 12.10 -2.25
N SER A 124 8.62 12.29 -1.52
CA SER A 124 7.56 13.26 -1.87
C SER A 124 7.66 14.59 -1.12
N ALA A 125 8.81 14.91 -0.52
CA ALA A 125 8.99 16.14 0.25
C ALA A 125 8.67 17.40 -0.60
N GLY A 126 7.60 18.10 -0.24
CA GLY A 126 7.26 19.45 -0.69
C GLY A 126 6.13 19.60 -1.71
N ARG A 127 5.72 18.61 -2.48
CA ARG A 127 4.71 18.81 -3.54
C ARG A 127 3.33 18.35 -3.13
N ASP A 128 2.98 17.38 -2.51
CA ASP A 128 1.63 16.88 -2.24
C ASP A 128 1.42 16.61 -0.73
N THR A 129 2.09 17.40 0.10
CA THR A 129 2.04 17.25 1.56
C THR A 129 0.79 17.84 2.20
N LYS A 130 0.00 18.59 1.43
CA LYS A 130 -1.27 19.16 1.88
C LYS A 130 -2.44 18.31 1.37
N GLY A 131 -3.52 18.25 2.17
CA GLY A 131 -4.72 17.51 1.83
C GLY A 131 -4.56 15.99 1.93
N MET A 132 -5.34 15.23 1.15
CA MET A 132 -5.44 13.77 1.21
C MET A 132 -4.85 13.05 -0.03
N ILE A 133 -4.06 13.75 -0.86
CA ILE A 133 -3.51 13.17 -2.11
C ILE A 133 -2.42 12.13 -1.81
N ARG A 134 -1.59 12.40 -0.80
CA ARG A 134 -0.54 11.49 -0.33
C ARG A 134 -0.65 11.28 1.17
N LEU A 135 -0.85 10.03 1.55
CA LEU A 135 -1.00 9.61 2.94
C LEU A 135 -0.06 8.44 3.21
N HIS A 136 0.45 8.35 4.44
CA HIS A 136 1.25 7.21 4.89
C HIS A 136 0.42 5.92 4.99
N GLN A 137 -0.87 6.07 5.28
CA GLN A 137 -1.87 5.00 5.26
C GLN A 137 -3.04 5.43 4.39
N PHE A 138 -3.43 4.58 3.46
CA PHE A 138 -4.57 4.81 2.56
C PHE A 138 -5.22 3.48 2.19
N ASN A 139 -6.48 3.54 1.77
CA ASN A 139 -7.21 2.37 1.30
C ASN A 139 -7.12 2.25 -0.22
N LYS A 140 -6.91 1.03 -0.70
CA LYS A 140 -6.87 0.71 -2.12
C LYS A 140 -7.58 -0.61 -2.39
N VAL A 141 -8.33 -0.65 -3.47
CA VAL A 141 -8.78 -1.91 -4.06
C VAL A 141 -7.71 -2.34 -5.06
N GLU A 142 -7.19 -3.54 -4.91
CA GLU A 142 -6.19 -4.12 -5.80
C GLU A 142 -6.79 -5.26 -6.59
N MET A 143 -6.41 -5.35 -7.86
CA MET A 143 -6.74 -6.46 -8.76
C MET A 143 -5.44 -7.12 -9.19
N VAL A 144 -5.41 -8.45 -9.16
CA VAL A 144 -4.31 -9.26 -9.67
C VAL A 144 -4.88 -10.33 -10.59
N SER A 145 -4.27 -10.51 -11.75
CA SER A 145 -4.62 -11.59 -12.66
C SER A 145 -3.38 -12.44 -12.98
N VAL A 146 -3.61 -13.74 -13.10
CA VAL A 146 -2.62 -14.73 -13.53
C VAL A 146 -3.15 -15.38 -14.79
N VAL A 147 -2.36 -15.36 -15.85
CA VAL A 147 -2.72 -15.85 -17.19
C VAL A 147 -1.62 -16.74 -17.76
N ALA A 148 -1.91 -17.46 -18.83
CA ALA A 148 -0.98 -18.42 -19.41
C ALA A 148 0.20 -17.75 -20.16
N ASN A 149 -0.08 -16.74 -20.98
CA ASN A 149 0.87 -16.23 -21.96
C ASN A 149 0.69 -14.73 -22.23
N GLU A 150 1.49 -14.19 -23.16
CA GLU A 150 1.47 -12.77 -23.49
C GLU A 150 0.18 -12.31 -24.17
N GLU A 151 -0.38 -13.12 -25.07
CA GLU A 151 -1.63 -12.78 -25.77
C GLU A 151 -2.77 -12.60 -24.78
N GLU A 152 -2.96 -13.60 -23.90
CA GLU A 152 -3.93 -13.51 -22.81
C GLU A 152 -3.63 -12.35 -21.86
N GLY A 153 -2.34 -12.10 -21.56
CA GLY A 153 -1.91 -11.02 -20.70
C GLY A 153 -2.25 -9.64 -21.24
N LEU A 154 -2.05 -9.42 -22.52
CA LEU A 154 -2.39 -8.13 -23.16
C LEU A 154 -3.92 -7.94 -23.21
N ALA A 155 -4.68 -8.98 -23.51
CA ALA A 155 -6.14 -8.92 -23.48
C ALA A 155 -6.67 -8.66 -22.05
N GLU A 156 -6.07 -9.32 -21.05
CA GLU A 156 -6.44 -9.15 -19.65
C GLU A 156 -6.09 -7.76 -19.12
N LEU A 157 -5.00 -7.14 -19.61
CA LEU A 157 -4.64 -5.75 -19.27
C LEU A 157 -5.72 -4.77 -19.74
N GLU A 158 -6.21 -4.92 -20.97
CA GLU A 158 -7.32 -4.09 -21.48
C GLU A 158 -8.57 -4.27 -20.60
N ARG A 159 -8.96 -5.52 -20.32
CA ARG A 159 -10.11 -5.83 -19.47
C ARG A 159 -9.99 -5.24 -18.05
N MET A 160 -8.81 -5.37 -17.44
CA MET A 160 -8.53 -4.85 -16.10
C MET A 160 -8.63 -3.31 -16.08
N THR A 161 -8.08 -2.65 -17.10
CA THR A 161 -8.15 -1.20 -17.26
C THR A 161 -9.60 -0.74 -17.47
N GLU A 162 -10.38 -1.44 -18.29
CA GLU A 162 -11.81 -1.17 -18.50
C GLU A 162 -12.63 -1.29 -17.21
N CYS A 163 -12.30 -2.23 -16.32
CA CYS A 163 -12.96 -2.33 -15.02
C CYS A 163 -12.77 -1.07 -14.18
N THR A 164 -11.56 -0.50 -14.21
CA THR A 164 -11.26 0.75 -13.49
C THR A 164 -11.96 1.96 -14.15
N GLU A 165 -11.93 2.03 -15.48
CA GLU A 165 -12.65 3.07 -16.22
C GLU A 165 -14.15 3.04 -15.95
N ALA A 166 -14.73 1.84 -15.83
CA ALA A 166 -16.16 1.70 -15.55
C ALA A 166 -16.56 2.34 -14.21
N ILE A 167 -15.68 2.34 -13.21
CA ILE A 167 -15.91 3.02 -11.94
C ILE A 167 -15.91 4.55 -12.14
N LEU A 168 -14.90 5.07 -12.86
CA LEU A 168 -14.80 6.52 -13.12
C LEU A 168 -15.99 7.01 -13.97
N LYS A 169 -16.40 6.22 -14.96
CA LYS A 169 -17.60 6.49 -15.77
C LYS A 169 -18.88 6.52 -14.93
N LYS A 170 -19.06 5.55 -14.01
CA LYS A 170 -20.22 5.53 -13.10
C LYS A 170 -20.22 6.70 -12.13
N LEU A 171 -19.06 7.19 -11.75
CA LEU A 171 -18.91 8.37 -10.90
C LEU A 171 -18.98 9.67 -11.68
N ASP A 172 -19.10 9.61 -13.01
CA ASP A 172 -19.10 10.76 -13.93
C ASP A 172 -17.94 11.73 -13.68
N LEU A 173 -16.74 11.17 -13.46
CA LEU A 173 -15.52 11.92 -13.23
C LEU A 173 -14.74 12.07 -14.54
N PRO A 174 -14.24 13.27 -14.87
CA PRO A 174 -13.36 13.47 -16.03
C PRO A 174 -12.03 12.73 -15.83
N PHE A 175 -11.67 11.85 -16.76
CA PHE A 175 -10.43 11.08 -16.68
C PHE A 175 -9.80 10.88 -18.05
N ARG A 176 -8.54 10.46 -18.06
CA ARG A 176 -7.81 10.03 -19.26
C ARG A 176 -7.01 8.76 -18.99
N ARG A 177 -6.83 7.94 -20.05
CA ARG A 177 -5.94 6.78 -20.04
C ARG A 177 -4.62 7.19 -20.66
N MET A 178 -3.53 6.88 -19.98
CA MET A 178 -2.16 7.15 -20.40
C MET A 178 -1.41 5.83 -20.59
N LEU A 179 -0.78 5.66 -21.75
CA LEU A 179 0.20 4.58 -21.93
C LEU A 179 1.55 5.09 -21.43
N LEU A 180 2.11 4.43 -20.43
CA LEU A 180 3.40 4.84 -19.86
C LEU A 180 4.55 4.55 -20.81
N CYS A 181 5.51 5.47 -20.86
CA CYS A 181 6.81 5.25 -21.50
C CYS A 181 7.71 4.38 -20.60
N ALA A 182 8.74 3.79 -21.19
CA ALA A 182 9.64 2.87 -20.48
C ALA A 182 10.33 3.49 -19.26
N GLY A 183 10.54 4.83 -19.26
CA GLY A 183 11.18 5.53 -18.14
C GLY A 183 10.30 5.67 -16.89
N ASP A 184 8.98 5.57 -17.08
CA ASP A 184 8.00 5.71 -15.98
C ASP A 184 7.46 4.35 -15.50
N MET A 185 7.69 3.29 -16.27
CA MET A 185 7.24 1.95 -15.88
C MET A 185 8.12 1.35 -14.78
N GLY A 186 7.50 0.62 -13.86
CA GLY A 186 8.21 -0.22 -12.90
C GLY A 186 9.05 -1.30 -13.58
N ALA A 187 10.19 -1.68 -13.01
CA ALA A 187 11.15 -2.65 -13.57
C ALA A 187 10.55 -4.02 -13.92
N GLY A 188 9.45 -4.40 -13.29
CA GLY A 188 8.73 -5.65 -13.57
C GLY A 188 7.69 -5.56 -14.67
N ALA A 189 7.33 -4.36 -15.11
CA ALA A 189 6.26 -4.16 -16.07
C ALA A 189 6.77 -4.20 -17.52
N ARG A 190 5.96 -4.75 -18.42
CA ARG A 190 6.19 -4.73 -19.88
C ARG A 190 5.27 -3.74 -20.58
N LYS A 191 4.08 -3.50 -20.03
CA LYS A 191 3.13 -2.50 -20.53
C LYS A 191 2.30 -2.02 -19.34
N THR A 192 2.11 -0.71 -19.24
CA THR A 192 1.34 -0.08 -18.16
C THR A 192 0.42 0.98 -18.73
N TYR A 193 -0.83 0.96 -18.26
CA TYR A 193 -1.78 2.05 -18.40
C TYR A 193 -2.01 2.70 -17.05
N ASP A 194 -1.85 4.03 -17.00
CA ASP A 194 -2.33 4.84 -15.90
C ASP A 194 -3.67 5.47 -16.26
N LEU A 195 -4.57 5.51 -15.30
CA LEU A 195 -5.76 6.35 -15.36
C LEU A 195 -5.54 7.58 -14.50
N GLU A 196 -5.75 8.73 -15.06
CA GLU A 196 -5.62 10.02 -14.37
C GLU A 196 -6.96 10.71 -14.33
N VAL A 197 -7.36 11.21 -13.15
CA VAL A 197 -8.59 11.96 -12.92
C VAL A 197 -8.30 13.45 -12.82
N TRP A 198 -9.20 14.27 -13.31
CA TRP A 198 -9.09 15.72 -13.23
C TRP A 198 -9.33 16.20 -11.80
N LEU A 199 -8.46 17.05 -11.29
CA LEU A 199 -8.61 17.75 -10.00
C LEU A 199 -8.69 19.26 -10.23
N PRO A 200 -9.88 19.86 -10.12
CA PRO A 200 -10.10 21.30 -10.37
C PRO A 200 -9.20 22.22 -9.55
N SER A 201 -8.99 21.92 -8.26
CA SER A 201 -8.17 22.75 -7.37
C SER A 201 -6.69 22.83 -7.78
N GLN A 202 -6.20 21.85 -8.55
CA GLN A 202 -4.82 21.77 -9.01
C GLN A 202 -4.68 22.10 -10.49
N ASP A 203 -5.79 22.30 -11.19
CA ASP A 203 -5.84 22.51 -12.65
C ASP A 203 -5.01 21.46 -13.41
N THR A 204 -5.13 20.18 -12.99
CA THR A 204 -4.33 19.09 -13.58
C THR A 204 -4.99 17.72 -13.40
N TYR A 205 -4.53 16.77 -14.22
CA TYR A 205 -4.84 15.37 -14.06
C TYR A 205 -3.89 14.71 -13.05
N ARG A 206 -4.42 13.84 -12.20
CA ARG A 206 -3.65 13.05 -11.23
C ARG A 206 -3.94 11.57 -11.38
N GLU A 207 -2.90 10.78 -11.33
CA GLU A 207 -3.00 9.31 -11.34
C GLU A 207 -3.94 8.83 -10.24
N ILE A 208 -4.91 8.00 -10.60
CA ILE A 208 -5.88 7.38 -9.69
C ILE A 208 -5.82 5.85 -9.74
N SER A 209 -5.27 5.30 -10.81
CA SER A 209 -5.04 3.88 -10.99
C SER A 209 -3.87 3.66 -11.93
N SER A 210 -3.13 2.59 -11.69
CA SER A 210 -2.10 2.07 -12.60
C SER A 210 -2.38 0.58 -12.81
N CYS A 211 -2.43 0.13 -14.06
CA CYS A 211 -2.65 -1.25 -14.47
C CYS A 211 -1.45 -1.74 -15.28
N SER A 212 -0.78 -2.77 -14.82
CA SER A 212 0.47 -3.27 -15.41
C SER A 212 0.39 -4.73 -15.80
N TYR A 213 0.87 -5.04 -17.00
CA TYR A 213 1.23 -6.37 -17.44
C TYR A 213 2.72 -6.61 -17.18
N CYS A 214 3.03 -7.63 -16.39
CA CYS A 214 4.39 -7.93 -15.91
C CYS A 214 5.07 -9.10 -16.66
N GLY A 215 4.36 -9.74 -17.60
CA GLY A 215 4.87 -10.95 -18.24
C GLY A 215 5.18 -12.03 -17.20
N ASP A 216 6.25 -12.76 -17.43
CA ASP A 216 6.73 -13.83 -16.53
C ASP A 216 7.72 -13.34 -15.45
N TYR A 217 7.93 -12.02 -15.33
CA TYR A 217 8.92 -11.45 -14.42
C TYR A 217 8.70 -11.83 -12.95
N GLN A 218 7.48 -11.68 -12.47
CA GLN A 218 7.11 -12.06 -11.10
C GLN A 218 7.03 -13.59 -10.94
N ALA A 219 6.48 -14.28 -11.94
CA ALA A 219 6.34 -15.73 -11.92
C ALA A 219 7.67 -16.47 -11.79
N ARG A 220 8.73 -15.99 -12.46
CA ARG A 220 10.08 -16.54 -12.31
C ARG A 220 10.61 -16.42 -10.89
N ARG A 221 10.37 -15.30 -10.20
CA ARG A 221 10.83 -15.05 -8.83
C ARG A 221 10.09 -15.88 -7.79
N MET A 222 8.77 -16.04 -7.99
CA MET A 222 7.94 -16.83 -7.07
C MET A 222 7.75 -18.28 -7.50
N ASN A 223 8.42 -18.72 -8.60
CA ASN A 223 8.36 -20.08 -9.15
C ASN A 223 6.92 -20.56 -9.43
N ALA A 224 6.06 -19.67 -9.94
CA ALA A 224 4.69 -19.99 -10.33
C ALA A 224 4.63 -20.44 -11.80
N ARG A 225 4.06 -21.59 -12.04
CA ARG A 225 3.99 -22.23 -13.35
C ARG A 225 2.59 -22.74 -13.64
N TYR A 226 2.35 -23.10 -14.87
CA TYR A 226 1.14 -23.80 -15.29
C TYR A 226 1.49 -24.91 -16.27
N ARG A 227 0.58 -25.88 -16.44
CA ARG A 227 0.66 -26.88 -17.50
C ARG A 227 -0.27 -26.48 -18.64
N PRO A 228 0.25 -26.31 -19.86
CA PRO A 228 -0.64 -26.04 -21.02
C PRO A 228 -1.66 -27.15 -21.27
N GLU A 229 -1.24 -28.41 -21.07
CA GLU A 229 -2.04 -29.62 -21.17
C GLU A 229 -1.57 -30.69 -20.20
N ALA A 230 -2.39 -31.71 -19.99
CA ALA A 230 -2.05 -32.81 -19.09
C ALA A 230 -0.75 -33.50 -19.53
N GLY A 231 0.24 -33.60 -18.63
CA GLY A 231 1.54 -34.22 -18.90
C GLY A 231 2.56 -33.33 -19.61
N ALA A 232 2.19 -32.12 -20.03
CA ALA A 232 3.13 -31.19 -20.63
C ALA A 232 4.14 -30.65 -19.61
N LYS A 233 5.28 -30.17 -20.11
CA LYS A 233 6.28 -29.48 -19.28
C LYS A 233 5.71 -28.17 -18.74
N PRO A 234 5.82 -27.90 -17.44
CA PRO A 234 5.34 -26.65 -16.88
C PRO A 234 6.07 -25.43 -17.44
N GLU A 235 5.31 -24.36 -17.74
CA GLU A 235 5.78 -23.07 -18.19
C GLU A 235 5.48 -22.01 -17.13
N PHE A 236 6.20 -20.87 -17.15
CA PHE A 236 5.90 -19.78 -16.24
C PHE A 236 4.61 -19.10 -16.63
N VAL A 237 3.78 -18.79 -15.64
CA VAL A 237 2.60 -17.96 -15.83
C VAL A 237 2.99 -16.50 -16.07
N HIS A 238 2.07 -15.71 -16.57
CA HIS A 238 2.19 -14.26 -16.65
C HIS A 238 1.28 -13.60 -15.62
N THR A 239 1.70 -12.46 -15.10
CA THR A 239 0.98 -11.74 -14.05
C THR A 239 0.62 -10.34 -14.46
N LEU A 240 -0.47 -9.86 -13.90
CA LEU A 240 -0.95 -8.49 -14.01
C LEU A 240 -1.39 -7.98 -12.65
N ASN A 241 -1.23 -6.69 -12.44
CA ASN A 241 -1.79 -6.00 -11.28
C ASN A 241 -2.43 -4.68 -11.72
N GLY A 242 -3.37 -4.19 -10.93
CA GLY A 242 -4.00 -2.90 -11.17
C GLY A 242 -4.82 -2.43 -10.00
N SER A 243 -4.88 -1.12 -9.82
CA SER A 243 -5.72 -0.50 -8.79
C SER A 243 -7.15 -0.31 -9.30
N GLY A 244 -8.09 -0.79 -8.55
CA GLY A 244 -9.49 -0.58 -8.90
C GLY A 244 -10.36 0.08 -7.81
N LEU A 245 -9.95 1.18 -7.20
CA LEU A 245 -9.06 2.34 -7.35
C LEU A 245 -8.27 2.65 -6.06
N ALA A 246 -7.52 3.79 -6.08
CA ALA A 246 -7.04 4.46 -4.87
C ALA A 246 -8.22 5.21 -4.22
N VAL A 247 -8.81 4.63 -3.14
CA VAL A 247 -10.10 5.09 -2.57
C VAL A 247 -10.05 6.54 -2.09
N GLY A 248 -8.99 6.92 -1.35
CA GLY A 248 -8.86 8.30 -0.84
C GLY A 248 -8.73 9.34 -1.96
N ARG A 249 -7.97 9.03 -3.02
CA ARG A 249 -7.83 9.95 -4.16
C ARG A 249 -9.12 10.07 -4.98
N THR A 250 -9.88 8.97 -5.07
CA THR A 250 -11.22 8.98 -5.68
C THR A 250 -12.18 9.87 -4.88
N LEU A 251 -12.12 9.79 -3.55
CA LEU A 251 -12.90 10.67 -2.68
C LEU A 251 -12.55 12.16 -2.91
N VAL A 252 -11.25 12.49 -2.99
CA VAL A 252 -10.81 13.85 -3.31
C VAL A 252 -11.39 14.31 -4.65
N ALA A 253 -11.30 13.47 -5.68
CA ALA A 253 -11.83 13.80 -7.00
C ALA A 253 -13.35 14.04 -6.99
N ILE A 254 -14.11 13.24 -6.22
CA ILE A 254 -15.55 13.46 -6.05
C ILE A 254 -15.81 14.80 -5.35
N LEU A 255 -15.15 15.04 -4.21
CA LEU A 255 -15.36 16.27 -3.44
C LEU A 255 -15.07 17.52 -4.28
N GLU A 256 -13.99 17.52 -5.07
CA GLU A 256 -13.61 18.67 -5.89
C GLU A 256 -14.49 18.86 -7.12
N ASN A 257 -14.87 17.77 -7.82
CA ASN A 257 -15.68 17.89 -9.05
C ASN A 257 -17.17 18.12 -8.78
N TYR A 258 -17.66 17.76 -7.59
CA TYR A 258 -19.06 17.85 -7.21
C TYR A 258 -19.36 18.93 -6.17
N GLN A 259 -18.38 19.80 -5.86
CA GLN A 259 -18.58 20.93 -4.98
C GLN A 259 -19.45 22.01 -5.64
N ASN A 260 -20.49 22.45 -4.95
CA ASN A 260 -21.36 23.52 -5.36
C ASN A 260 -20.83 24.89 -4.88
N GLU A 261 -21.39 25.99 -5.42
CA GLU A 261 -21.00 27.37 -5.06
C GLU A 261 -21.19 27.67 -3.58
N ASP A 262 -22.18 27.08 -2.94
CA ASP A 262 -22.50 27.25 -1.51
C ASP A 262 -21.63 26.36 -0.59
N GLY A 263 -20.65 25.61 -1.16
CA GLY A 263 -19.76 24.70 -0.44
C GLY A 263 -20.34 23.31 -0.19
N SER A 264 -21.61 23.08 -0.50
CA SER A 264 -22.20 21.73 -0.45
C SER A 264 -21.62 20.83 -1.51
N ILE A 265 -21.76 19.49 -1.33
CA ILE A 265 -21.28 18.50 -2.27
C ILE A 265 -22.46 17.69 -2.82
N THR A 266 -22.66 17.71 -4.11
CA THR A 266 -23.61 16.81 -4.76
C THR A 266 -23.11 15.39 -4.71
N VAL A 267 -23.92 14.45 -4.24
CA VAL A 267 -23.56 13.02 -4.20
C VAL A 267 -23.75 12.40 -5.57
N PRO A 268 -22.70 11.81 -6.19
CA PRO A 268 -22.84 11.09 -7.45
C PRO A 268 -23.96 10.05 -7.38
N GLU A 269 -24.76 9.90 -8.41
CA GLU A 269 -25.90 9.00 -8.44
C GLU A 269 -25.53 7.57 -8.04
N ALA A 270 -24.38 7.08 -8.53
CA ALA A 270 -23.87 5.74 -8.23
C ALA A 270 -23.61 5.50 -6.73
N LEU A 271 -23.45 6.55 -5.92
CA LEU A 271 -23.17 6.44 -4.48
C LEU A 271 -24.41 6.66 -3.61
N ARG A 272 -25.50 7.23 -4.13
CA ARG A 272 -26.69 7.59 -3.34
C ARG A 272 -27.27 6.40 -2.56
N ASN A 273 -27.35 5.24 -3.20
CA ASN A 273 -27.86 4.02 -2.53
C ASN A 273 -27.00 3.58 -1.33
N TYR A 274 -25.69 3.80 -1.38
CA TYR A 274 -24.77 3.50 -0.28
C TYR A 274 -24.81 4.54 0.84
N MET A 275 -25.38 5.71 0.56
CA MET A 275 -25.52 6.85 1.48
C MET A 275 -26.98 7.06 1.95
N GLY A 276 -27.81 6.00 1.89
CA GLY A 276 -29.19 6.05 2.34
C GLY A 276 -30.10 6.97 1.52
N GLY A 277 -29.77 7.19 0.25
CA GLY A 277 -30.50 8.06 -0.66
C GLY A 277 -30.09 9.55 -0.57
N LEU A 278 -29.04 9.88 0.19
CA LEU A 278 -28.57 11.27 0.31
C LEU A 278 -28.12 11.79 -1.06
N GLU A 279 -28.64 12.95 -1.45
CA GLU A 279 -28.32 13.59 -2.73
C GLU A 279 -27.30 14.72 -2.60
N VAL A 280 -27.25 15.37 -1.44
CA VAL A 280 -26.36 16.50 -1.18
C VAL A 280 -25.84 16.43 0.25
N ILE A 281 -24.54 16.62 0.43
CA ILE A 281 -23.89 16.83 1.72
C ILE A 281 -23.85 18.33 1.95
N SER A 282 -24.53 18.85 2.97
CA SER A 282 -24.50 20.27 3.34
C SER A 282 -23.14 20.71 3.85
N ALA A 283 -22.77 21.96 3.59
CA ALA A 283 -21.56 22.58 4.11
C ALA A 283 -21.61 22.78 5.64
#